data_de59dff6d866918e9f26e6972c78f14b
#
_entry.id   de59dff6d866918e9f26e6972c78f14b
#
_cell.length_a   1.000
_cell.length_b   1.000
_cell.length_c   1.000
_cell.angle_alpha   90.00
_cell.angle_beta   90.00
_cell.angle_gamma   90.00
#
_symmetry.space_group_name_H-M   'P 1'
#
loop_
_entity.id
_entity.type
_entity.pdbx_description
1 polymer ?
#
loop_
_entity_poly.entity_id
_entity_poly.type
_entity_poly.pdbx_seq_one_letter_code
_entity_poly.pdbx_strand_id
1 'polypeptide(L)'
;MHNDMVLSLQEITRRCRISIMKSSYRSGGHISTSLSCVEILTALYCAEPTRLLKEKIIKKSIDRDIFIMSKGHGENALYSMLIELNYFPKEWLDSHYRKGDFILGGHVDSSVPGVEVSTGALGHGCSVACGMALAKKKLEEPGMVYCLIGDGECSEGSVWEAVIFAINNNLSNLIFIIDDNKIGSLDFVDNYIKFKRSDSFKGFGAHVIEVDGHNIKDINNALNNNSEKFTIIIADTIKGKGVSSVENDPIWHVKKVDEETFNTGKEELGF
;
A
#
# COMPACT_ATOMS: atom_id res chain seq x y z
N MET A 1 21.28 -15.39 11.67
CA MET A 1 20.46 -14.17 11.76
C MET A 1 19.65 -13.87 10.49
N HIS A 2 20.20 -14.06 9.27
CA HIS A 2 19.49 -13.70 8.02
C HIS A 2 18.23 -14.54 7.73
N ASN A 3 18.25 -15.84 8.03
CA ASN A 3 17.10 -16.74 7.73
C ASN A 3 15.92 -16.55 8.70
N ASP A 4 16.17 -16.28 9.96
CA ASP A 4 15.09 -16.16 10.97
C ASP A 4 14.29 -14.87 10.77
N MET A 5 14.92 -13.78 10.31
CA MET A 5 14.24 -12.51 10.00
C MET A 5 13.34 -12.64 8.76
N VAL A 6 13.77 -13.36 7.73
CA VAL A 6 12.95 -13.58 6.52
C VAL A 6 11.71 -14.42 6.85
N LEU A 7 11.84 -15.44 7.66
CA LEU A 7 10.71 -16.25 8.14
C LEU A 7 9.72 -15.41 8.96
N SER A 8 10.22 -14.51 9.80
CA SER A 8 9.36 -13.61 10.58
C SER A 8 8.55 -12.65 9.69
N LEU A 9 9.14 -12.09 8.63
CA LEU A 9 8.44 -11.21 7.68
C LEU A 9 7.37 -11.97 6.89
N GLN A 10 7.67 -13.20 6.46
CA GLN A 10 6.69 -14.06 5.80
C GLN A 10 5.51 -14.40 6.72
N GLU A 11 5.77 -14.65 7.99
CA GLU A 11 4.69 -14.92 8.95
C GLU A 11 3.82 -13.70 9.20
N ILE A 12 4.38 -12.49 9.29
CA ILE A 12 3.62 -11.24 9.37
C ILE A 12 2.72 -11.09 8.13
N THR A 13 3.30 -11.29 6.94
CA THR A 13 2.57 -11.24 5.67
C THR A 13 1.39 -12.22 5.67
N ARG A 14 1.62 -13.46 6.09
CA ARG A 14 0.58 -14.49 6.21
C ARG A 14 -0.53 -14.08 7.17
N ARG A 15 -0.20 -13.56 8.35
CA ARG A 15 -1.18 -13.09 9.36
C ARG A 15 -2.01 -11.93 8.84
N CYS A 16 -1.41 -10.99 8.12
CA CYS A 16 -2.15 -9.91 7.47
C CYS A 16 -3.18 -10.48 6.48
N ARG A 17 -2.80 -11.42 5.62
CA ARG A 17 -3.74 -12.09 4.69
C ARG A 17 -4.87 -12.80 5.41
N ILE A 18 -4.59 -13.50 6.51
CA ILE A 18 -5.63 -14.14 7.34
C ILE A 18 -6.61 -13.09 7.89
N SER A 19 -6.12 -11.97 8.35
CA SER A 19 -6.94 -10.86 8.87
C SER A 19 -7.81 -10.27 7.77
N ILE A 20 -7.26 -10.04 6.56
CA ILE A 20 -8.00 -9.58 5.37
C ILE A 20 -9.11 -10.58 5.00
N MET A 21 -8.80 -11.88 4.94
CA MET A 21 -9.78 -12.92 4.63
C MET A 21 -10.92 -12.95 5.64
N LYS A 22 -10.63 -12.93 6.94
CA LYS A 22 -11.62 -12.95 8.02
C LYS A 22 -12.53 -11.72 7.97
N SER A 23 -11.96 -10.54 7.77
CA SER A 23 -12.69 -9.29 7.66
C SER A 23 -13.61 -9.30 6.43
N SER A 24 -13.08 -9.68 5.26
CA SER A 24 -13.83 -9.70 4.00
C SER A 24 -14.93 -10.77 3.98
N TYR A 25 -14.75 -11.90 4.66
CA TYR A 25 -15.80 -12.91 4.84
C TYR A 25 -16.96 -12.40 5.71
N ARG A 26 -16.66 -11.62 6.76
CA ARG A 26 -17.69 -11.05 7.63
C ARG A 26 -18.49 -9.94 6.95
N SER A 27 -17.78 -9.02 6.30
CA SER A 27 -18.36 -7.73 5.94
C SER A 27 -18.21 -7.34 4.47
N GLY A 28 -17.39 -8.05 3.68
CA GLY A 28 -17.05 -7.66 2.32
C GLY A 28 -15.89 -6.65 2.30
N GLY A 29 -15.82 -5.86 1.23
CA GLY A 29 -14.79 -4.84 1.02
C GLY A 29 -13.89 -5.14 -0.17
N HIS A 30 -12.78 -4.42 -0.27
CA HIS A 30 -11.83 -4.49 -1.38
C HIS A 30 -10.75 -5.56 -1.13
N ILE A 31 -11.15 -6.84 -1.16
CA ILE A 31 -10.27 -7.94 -0.79
C ILE A 31 -9.05 -8.07 -1.70
N SER A 32 -9.25 -8.14 -3.03
CA SER A 32 -8.15 -8.47 -3.94
C SER A 32 -7.08 -7.40 -4.00
N THR A 33 -7.46 -6.14 -3.92
CA THR A 33 -6.54 -5.01 -3.90
C THR A 33 -5.82 -4.85 -2.55
N SER A 34 -6.40 -5.37 -1.47
CA SER A 34 -5.73 -5.46 -0.17
C SER A 34 -4.69 -6.58 -0.16
N LEU A 35 -5.02 -7.75 -0.73
CA LEU A 35 -4.10 -8.89 -0.78
C LEU A 35 -2.87 -8.64 -1.66
N SER A 36 -2.96 -7.80 -2.71
CA SER A 36 -1.84 -7.54 -3.64
C SER A 36 -0.67 -6.80 -2.99
N CYS A 37 -0.92 -5.93 -2.03
CA CYS A 37 0.09 -5.00 -1.49
C CYS A 37 0.64 -5.37 -0.10
N VAL A 38 0.37 -6.58 0.40
CA VAL A 38 0.79 -6.98 1.76
C VAL A 38 2.31 -6.99 1.91
N GLU A 39 3.07 -7.50 0.92
CA GLU A 39 4.53 -7.50 0.95
C GLU A 39 5.10 -6.10 0.90
N ILE A 40 4.48 -5.18 0.15
CA ILE A 40 4.89 -3.77 0.10
C ILE A 40 4.77 -3.15 1.50
N LEU A 41 3.64 -3.35 2.18
CA LEU A 41 3.45 -2.89 3.54
C LEU A 41 4.42 -3.56 4.51
N THR A 42 4.66 -4.88 4.37
CA THR A 42 5.63 -5.60 5.20
C THR A 42 7.04 -5.03 5.02
N ALA A 43 7.46 -4.70 3.81
CA ALA A 43 8.75 -4.07 3.55
C ALA A 43 8.85 -2.68 4.19
N LEU A 44 7.79 -1.88 4.15
CA LEU A 44 7.77 -0.53 4.70
C LEU A 44 7.78 -0.52 6.23
N TYR A 45 7.00 -1.40 6.87
CA TYR A 45 6.77 -1.36 8.31
C TYR A 45 7.67 -2.29 9.12
N CYS A 46 8.18 -3.37 8.52
CA CYS A 46 8.81 -4.46 9.26
C CYS A 46 10.22 -4.83 8.79
N ALA A 47 10.62 -4.49 7.56
CA ALA A 47 11.96 -4.83 7.07
C ALA A 47 13.03 -3.84 7.57
N GLU A 48 14.23 -4.35 7.84
CA GLU A 48 15.35 -3.51 8.28
C GLU A 48 16.05 -2.79 7.09
N PRO A 49 16.41 -1.52 7.26
CA PRO A 49 16.13 -0.65 8.42
C PRO A 49 14.63 -0.32 8.51
N THR A 50 14.05 -0.42 9.70
CA THR A 50 12.63 -0.11 9.92
C THR A 50 12.38 1.38 9.70
N ARG A 51 11.54 1.70 8.72
CA ARG A 51 11.26 3.08 8.30
C ARG A 51 10.14 3.72 9.09
N LEU A 52 9.02 3.02 9.17
CA LEU A 52 7.79 3.53 9.77
C LEU A 52 7.75 3.15 11.26
N LEU A 53 8.60 3.80 12.07
CA LEU A 53 8.72 3.53 13.50
C LEU A 53 7.44 3.97 14.24
N LYS A 54 6.77 3.02 14.88
CA LYS A 54 5.50 3.21 15.57
C LYS A 54 5.54 4.36 16.58
N GLU A 55 6.54 4.41 17.43
CA GLU A 55 6.67 5.46 18.45
C GLU A 55 6.79 6.86 17.86
N LYS A 56 7.46 7.01 16.72
CA LYS A 56 7.57 8.29 16.01
C LYS A 56 6.25 8.67 15.34
N ILE A 57 5.54 7.69 14.74
CA ILE A 57 4.25 7.91 14.09
C ILE A 57 3.19 8.33 15.11
N ILE A 58 3.06 7.60 16.22
CA ILE A 58 2.07 7.90 17.27
C ILE A 58 2.34 9.27 17.92
N LYS A 59 3.62 9.61 18.15
CA LYS A 59 4.00 10.91 18.70
C LYS A 59 3.98 12.03 17.67
N LYS A 60 3.75 11.74 16.41
CA LYS A 60 3.87 12.66 15.28
C LYS A 60 5.21 13.42 15.28
N SER A 61 6.29 12.68 15.57
CA SER A 61 7.63 13.24 15.61
C SER A 61 8.00 13.88 14.28
N ILE A 62 8.71 15.02 14.33
CA ILE A 62 9.08 15.79 13.14
C ILE A 62 9.99 15.01 12.20
N ASP A 63 10.83 14.15 12.78
CA ASP A 63 11.81 13.29 12.09
C ASP A 63 11.26 11.93 11.67
N ARG A 64 9.93 11.74 11.77
CA ARG A 64 9.30 10.47 11.32
C ARG A 64 9.29 10.38 9.82
N ASP A 65 9.36 9.16 9.31
CA ASP A 65 8.92 8.84 7.98
C ASP A 65 7.39 8.86 7.91
N ILE A 66 6.85 9.22 6.76
CA ILE A 66 5.42 9.37 6.52
C ILE A 66 4.98 8.35 5.47
N PHE A 67 3.88 7.65 5.71
CA PHE A 67 3.27 6.76 4.73
C PHE A 67 1.85 7.22 4.39
N ILE A 68 1.56 7.32 3.10
CA ILE A 68 0.24 7.65 2.56
C ILE A 68 -0.21 6.51 1.63
N MET A 69 -1.34 5.91 1.93
CA MET A 69 -1.98 4.94 1.06
C MET A 69 -2.95 5.65 0.13
N SER A 70 -2.48 6.10 -1.05
CA SER A 70 -3.30 6.84 -2.04
C SER A 70 -4.42 5.95 -2.59
N LYS A 71 -4.13 4.67 -2.88
CA LYS A 71 -5.14 3.65 -3.17
C LYS A 71 -5.94 3.31 -1.90
N GLY A 72 -6.78 4.25 -1.46
CA GLY A 72 -7.51 4.15 -0.18
C GLY A 72 -8.41 2.92 -0.03
N HIS A 73 -8.75 2.28 -1.16
CA HIS A 73 -9.46 1.00 -1.22
C HIS A 73 -8.57 -0.23 -0.92
N GLY A 74 -7.31 -0.04 -0.53
CA GLY A 74 -6.43 -1.06 0.05
C GLY A 74 -6.42 -1.04 1.58
N GLU A 75 -7.35 -0.33 2.21
CA GLU A 75 -7.44 -0.05 3.65
C GLU A 75 -7.32 -1.28 4.53
N ASN A 76 -7.91 -2.40 4.10
CA ASN A 76 -7.92 -3.63 4.89
C ASN A 76 -6.51 -4.22 5.06
N ALA A 77 -5.63 -4.05 4.05
CA ALA A 77 -4.23 -4.42 4.18
C ALA A 77 -3.50 -3.53 5.19
N LEU A 78 -3.70 -2.20 5.12
CA LEU A 78 -3.10 -1.26 6.05
C LEU A 78 -3.59 -1.52 7.48
N TYR A 79 -4.89 -1.66 7.67
CA TYR A 79 -5.47 -1.94 9.00
C TYR A 79 -4.98 -3.29 9.57
N SER A 80 -4.87 -4.32 8.74
CA SER A 80 -4.32 -5.61 9.15
C SER A 80 -2.85 -5.48 9.59
N MET A 81 -2.03 -4.73 8.86
CA MET A 81 -0.64 -4.45 9.23
C MET A 81 -0.54 -3.67 10.55
N LEU A 82 -1.34 -2.62 10.70
CA LEU A 82 -1.34 -1.80 11.92
C LEU A 82 -1.77 -2.61 13.16
N ILE A 83 -2.69 -3.57 12.99
CA ILE A 83 -3.07 -4.51 14.06
C ILE A 83 -1.93 -5.45 14.43
N GLU A 84 -1.26 -6.07 13.46
CA GLU A 84 -0.10 -6.94 13.73
C GLU A 84 1.02 -6.18 14.46
N LEU A 85 1.12 -4.87 14.24
CA LEU A 85 2.04 -3.98 14.94
C LEU A 85 1.46 -3.37 16.24
N ASN A 86 0.27 -3.81 16.67
CA ASN A 86 -0.40 -3.36 17.88
C ASN A 86 -0.68 -1.85 17.95
N TYR A 87 -1.02 -1.18 16.85
CA TYR A 87 -1.45 0.22 16.86
C TYR A 87 -2.81 0.39 17.53
N PHE A 88 -3.71 -0.59 17.39
CA PHE A 88 -5.03 -0.64 18.00
C PHE A 88 -5.49 -2.10 18.20
N PRO A 89 -6.55 -2.35 19.00
CA PRO A 89 -7.02 -3.69 19.31
C PRO A 89 -7.48 -4.46 18.07
N LYS A 90 -7.21 -5.76 18.03
CA LYS A 90 -7.58 -6.64 16.91
C LYS A 90 -9.10 -6.72 16.70
N GLU A 91 -9.86 -6.55 17.76
CA GLU A 91 -11.33 -6.57 17.77
C GLU A 91 -11.92 -5.45 16.90
N TRP A 92 -11.16 -4.39 16.61
CA TRP A 92 -11.60 -3.33 15.70
C TRP A 92 -11.85 -3.85 14.27
N LEU A 93 -11.18 -4.93 13.82
CA LEU A 93 -11.50 -5.57 12.55
C LEU A 93 -12.94 -6.10 12.48
N ASP A 94 -13.58 -6.36 13.62
CA ASP A 94 -14.96 -6.81 13.66
C ASP A 94 -15.95 -5.70 13.28
N SER A 95 -15.52 -4.43 13.34
CA SER A 95 -16.31 -3.25 12.93
C SER A 95 -16.11 -2.89 11.45
N HIS A 96 -15.11 -3.47 10.76
CA HIS A 96 -14.78 -3.14 9.39
C HIS A 96 -16.00 -3.32 8.45
N TYR A 97 -16.34 -2.26 7.71
CA TYR A 97 -17.47 -2.23 6.78
C TYR A 97 -18.85 -2.46 7.41
N ARG A 98 -18.99 -2.43 8.73
CA ARG A 98 -20.28 -2.62 9.40
C ARG A 98 -21.09 -1.34 9.44
N LYS A 99 -22.38 -1.45 9.11
CA LYS A 99 -23.35 -0.35 9.22
C LYS A 99 -23.56 0.02 10.68
N GLY A 100 -23.26 1.27 11.04
CA GLY A 100 -23.47 1.82 12.39
C GLY A 100 -22.27 1.69 13.33
N ASP A 101 -21.24 0.96 12.95
CA ASP A 101 -20.00 0.76 13.70
C ASP A 101 -18.84 1.33 12.88
N PHE A 102 -18.49 2.60 13.09
CA PHE A 102 -17.55 3.31 12.21
C PHE A 102 -16.14 3.41 12.78
N ILE A 103 -15.63 2.34 13.38
CA ILE A 103 -14.22 2.34 13.81
C ILE A 103 -13.30 2.16 12.60
N LEU A 104 -13.58 1.17 11.73
CA LEU A 104 -12.83 0.93 10.51
C LEU A 104 -13.75 1.02 9.28
N GLY A 105 -13.58 2.09 8.51
CA GLY A 105 -14.34 2.31 7.27
C GLY A 105 -13.81 1.51 6.10
N GLY A 106 -14.52 1.60 4.95
CA GLY A 106 -14.14 0.94 3.70
C GLY A 106 -13.10 1.69 2.86
N HIS A 107 -12.51 2.73 3.42
CA HIS A 107 -11.36 3.47 2.89
C HIS A 107 -10.51 3.93 4.06
N VAL A 108 -9.29 4.33 3.75
CA VAL A 108 -8.32 4.79 4.75
C VAL A 108 -8.82 6.04 5.46
N ASP A 109 -8.85 6.01 6.80
CA ASP A 109 -9.35 7.10 7.65
C ASP A 109 -8.29 7.54 8.67
N SER A 110 -7.98 8.83 8.69
CA SER A 110 -6.97 9.42 9.59
C SER A 110 -7.38 9.46 11.07
N SER A 111 -8.62 9.12 11.42
CA SER A 111 -9.03 8.89 12.81
C SER A 111 -8.46 7.58 13.38
N VAL A 112 -8.02 6.65 12.51
CA VAL A 112 -7.42 5.38 12.91
C VAL A 112 -5.97 5.59 13.32
N PRO A 113 -5.55 5.12 14.51
CA PRO A 113 -4.16 5.27 14.96
C PRO A 113 -3.16 4.66 13.96
N GLY A 114 -2.14 5.45 13.60
CA GLY A 114 -1.13 5.04 12.62
C GLY A 114 -1.42 5.48 11.19
N VAL A 115 -2.59 6.03 10.91
CA VAL A 115 -2.95 6.59 9.61
C VAL A 115 -2.67 8.09 9.58
N GLU A 116 -1.92 8.55 8.57
CA GLU A 116 -1.54 9.97 8.45
C GLU A 116 -2.61 10.81 7.74
N VAL A 117 -3.26 10.27 6.71
CA VAL A 117 -4.21 10.98 5.85
C VAL A 117 -5.35 10.08 5.43
N SER A 118 -6.58 10.59 5.50
CA SER A 118 -7.74 9.94 4.89
C SER A 118 -7.65 9.98 3.37
N THR A 119 -7.88 8.86 2.72
CA THR A 119 -7.83 8.73 1.25
C THR A 119 -9.01 7.91 0.73
N GLY A 120 -9.20 7.91 -0.59
CA GLY A 120 -10.32 7.21 -1.24
C GLY A 120 -10.67 7.82 -2.59
N ALA A 121 -10.58 9.14 -2.72
CA ALA A 121 -10.60 9.80 -4.03
C ALA A 121 -9.24 9.54 -4.70
N LEU A 122 -9.24 8.76 -5.78
CA LEU A 122 -8.01 8.33 -6.45
C LEU A 122 -7.20 9.53 -6.96
N GLY A 123 -5.86 9.39 -6.91
CA GLY A 123 -4.88 10.41 -7.31
C GLY A 123 -4.64 11.53 -6.29
N HIS A 124 -5.50 11.70 -5.29
CA HIS A 124 -5.35 12.79 -4.31
C HIS A 124 -4.23 12.55 -3.31
N GLY A 125 -4.01 11.31 -2.87
CA GLY A 125 -2.93 10.96 -1.95
C GLY A 125 -1.54 11.34 -2.48
N CYS A 126 -1.35 11.26 -3.80
CA CYS A 126 -0.11 11.67 -4.47
C CYS A 126 0.22 13.15 -4.26
N SER A 127 -0.78 14.02 -4.45
CA SER A 127 -0.62 15.47 -4.27
C SER A 127 -0.35 15.83 -2.80
N VAL A 128 -1.03 15.14 -1.86
CA VAL A 128 -0.78 15.30 -0.41
C VAL A 128 0.64 14.88 -0.06
N ALA A 129 1.12 13.75 -0.59
CA ALA A 129 2.48 13.26 -0.39
C ALA A 129 3.53 14.27 -0.90
N CYS A 130 3.29 14.87 -2.08
CA CYS A 130 4.14 15.94 -2.60
C CYS A 130 4.20 17.15 -1.67
N GLY A 131 3.05 17.58 -1.14
CA GLY A 131 2.98 18.70 -0.19
C GLY A 131 3.75 18.42 1.09
N MET A 132 3.62 17.21 1.67
CA MET A 132 4.34 16.80 2.87
C MET A 132 5.86 16.70 2.63
N ALA A 133 6.27 16.12 1.49
CA ALA A 133 7.68 16.03 1.14
C ALA A 133 8.31 17.41 0.92
N LEU A 134 7.60 18.32 0.25
CA LEU A 134 8.03 19.69 0.05
C LEU A 134 8.16 20.45 1.37
N ALA A 135 7.19 20.27 2.27
CA ALA A 135 7.24 20.90 3.60
C ALA A 135 8.48 20.44 4.38
N LYS A 136 8.70 19.11 4.49
CA LYS A 136 9.91 18.57 5.12
C LYS A 136 11.18 19.14 4.50
N LYS A 137 11.28 19.17 3.17
CA LYS A 137 12.45 19.71 2.46
C LYS A 137 12.68 21.19 2.76
N LYS A 138 11.62 22.02 2.77
CA LYS A 138 11.74 23.47 3.02
C LYS A 138 12.04 23.80 4.47
N LEU A 139 11.59 22.95 5.40
CA LEU A 139 11.85 23.10 6.83
C LEU A 139 13.14 22.39 7.28
N GLU A 140 13.85 21.78 6.33
CA GLU A 140 15.06 20.97 6.60
C GLU A 140 14.81 19.83 7.61
N GLU A 141 13.57 19.31 7.62
CA GLU A 141 13.18 18.20 8.49
C GLU A 141 13.60 16.88 7.88
N PRO A 142 14.23 15.97 8.66
CA PRO A 142 14.57 14.64 8.18
C PRO A 142 13.35 13.76 7.97
N GLY A 143 13.55 12.64 7.27
CA GLY A 143 12.56 11.61 7.02
C GLY A 143 12.01 11.65 5.60
N MET A 144 11.59 10.45 5.16
CA MET A 144 11.05 10.18 3.84
C MET A 144 9.53 10.24 3.84
N VAL A 145 8.96 10.47 2.67
CA VAL A 145 7.52 10.31 2.42
C VAL A 145 7.33 9.19 1.41
N TYR A 146 6.53 8.20 1.77
CA TYR A 146 6.16 7.05 0.92
C TYR A 146 4.68 7.15 0.56
N CYS A 147 4.35 6.95 -0.73
CA CYS A 147 2.98 6.99 -1.21
C CYS A 147 2.68 5.73 -2.03
N LEU A 148 1.75 4.90 -1.56
CA LEU A 148 1.31 3.70 -2.27
C LEU A 148 0.12 4.02 -3.17
N ILE A 149 0.29 3.77 -4.47
CA ILE A 149 -0.63 4.11 -5.56
C ILE A 149 -1.05 2.82 -6.26
N GLY A 150 -2.29 2.73 -6.74
CA GLY A 150 -2.71 1.65 -7.64
C GLY A 150 -2.33 1.94 -9.09
N ASP A 151 -2.11 0.90 -9.87
CA ASP A 151 -1.85 1.01 -11.31
C ASP A 151 -3.03 1.61 -12.07
N GLY A 152 -4.27 1.22 -11.73
CA GLY A 152 -5.47 1.85 -12.27
C GLY A 152 -5.64 3.31 -11.85
N GLU A 153 -5.13 3.70 -10.67
CA GLU A 153 -5.11 5.08 -10.20
C GLU A 153 -4.23 5.97 -11.09
N CYS A 154 -3.28 5.41 -11.83
CA CYS A 154 -2.48 6.13 -12.81
C CYS A 154 -3.28 6.64 -14.02
N SER A 155 -4.57 6.33 -14.14
CA SER A 155 -5.48 6.99 -15.09
C SER A 155 -5.93 8.38 -14.64
N GLU A 156 -5.77 8.72 -13.36
CA GLU A 156 -6.12 10.04 -12.84
C GLU A 156 -5.08 11.10 -13.25
N GLY A 157 -5.55 12.22 -13.80
CA GLY A 157 -4.67 13.33 -14.21
C GLY A 157 -3.84 13.89 -13.07
N SER A 158 -4.39 13.92 -11.84
CA SER A 158 -3.72 14.40 -10.63
C SER A 158 -2.47 13.61 -10.26
N VAL A 159 -2.37 12.33 -10.63
CA VAL A 159 -1.14 11.54 -10.44
C VAL A 159 -0.01 12.10 -11.29
N TRP A 160 -0.27 12.44 -12.55
CA TRP A 160 0.71 13.00 -13.47
C TRP A 160 1.12 14.41 -13.09
N GLU A 161 0.16 15.23 -12.64
CA GLU A 161 0.44 16.57 -12.09
C GLU A 161 1.34 16.46 -10.85
N ALA A 162 1.09 15.51 -9.95
CA ALA A 162 1.92 15.26 -8.77
C ALA A 162 3.34 14.79 -9.16
N VAL A 163 3.48 13.94 -10.17
CA VAL A 163 4.79 13.50 -10.70
C VAL A 163 5.58 14.68 -11.25
N ILE A 164 4.97 15.51 -12.11
CA ILE A 164 5.59 16.71 -12.67
C ILE A 164 6.00 17.67 -11.55
N PHE A 165 5.14 17.88 -10.55
CA PHE A 165 5.43 18.72 -9.40
C PHE A 165 6.62 18.20 -8.58
N ALA A 166 6.65 16.88 -8.30
CA ALA A 166 7.73 16.26 -7.53
C ALA A 166 9.08 16.41 -8.24
N ILE A 167 9.11 16.21 -9.56
CA ILE A 167 10.32 16.36 -10.39
C ILE A 167 10.79 17.82 -10.38
N ASN A 168 9.90 18.76 -10.65
CA ASN A 168 10.26 20.19 -10.75
C ASN A 168 10.72 20.77 -9.40
N ASN A 169 10.29 20.20 -8.28
CA ASN A 169 10.73 20.58 -6.94
C ASN A 169 11.90 19.73 -6.40
N ASN A 170 12.42 18.80 -7.20
CA ASN A 170 13.50 17.88 -6.81
C ASN A 170 13.23 17.21 -5.46
N LEU A 171 12.05 16.58 -5.31
CA LEU A 171 11.64 15.92 -4.06
C LEU A 171 12.31 14.56 -3.93
N SER A 172 13.62 14.54 -3.65
CA SER A 172 14.38 13.30 -3.43
C SER A 172 13.99 12.56 -2.14
N ASN A 173 13.28 13.25 -1.24
CA ASN A 173 12.70 12.69 -0.02
C ASN A 173 11.28 12.12 -0.23
N LEU A 174 10.86 11.87 -1.48
CA LEU A 174 9.57 11.29 -1.84
C LEU A 174 9.76 10.04 -2.69
N ILE A 175 9.07 8.96 -2.31
CA ILE A 175 8.99 7.72 -3.09
C ILE A 175 7.52 7.39 -3.36
N PHE A 176 7.15 7.31 -4.64
CA PHE A 176 5.89 6.67 -5.04
C PHE A 176 6.11 5.18 -5.25
N ILE A 177 5.20 4.36 -4.75
CA ILE A 177 5.20 2.91 -4.95
C ILE A 177 3.92 2.56 -5.69
N ILE A 178 4.04 1.95 -6.86
CA ILE A 178 2.90 1.54 -7.66
C ILE A 178 2.65 0.06 -7.45
N ASP A 179 1.51 -0.29 -6.87
CA ASP A 179 0.99 -1.65 -6.84
C ASP A 179 0.48 -2.00 -8.24
N ASP A 180 1.38 -2.52 -9.07
CA ASP A 180 1.13 -2.80 -10.49
C ASP A 180 0.54 -4.20 -10.67
N ASN A 181 -0.72 -4.36 -10.19
CA ASN A 181 -1.42 -5.65 -10.18
C ASN A 181 -2.23 -5.92 -11.46
N LYS A 182 -2.16 -5.07 -12.47
CA LYS A 182 -2.73 -5.18 -13.83
C LYS A 182 -4.25 -5.11 -13.91
N ILE A 183 -4.97 -4.98 -12.79
CA ILE A 183 -6.44 -5.05 -12.78
C ILE A 183 -7.01 -3.84 -12.06
N GLY A 184 -7.80 -3.06 -12.78
CA GLY A 184 -8.60 -1.95 -12.24
C GLY A 184 -9.85 -2.42 -11.50
N SER A 185 -10.86 -1.55 -11.41
CA SER A 185 -12.12 -1.86 -10.74
C SER A 185 -13.04 -2.77 -11.56
N LEU A 186 -13.01 -2.64 -12.88
CA LEU A 186 -13.93 -3.31 -13.79
C LEU A 186 -13.24 -4.18 -14.84
N ASP A 187 -11.95 -3.93 -15.13
CA ASP A 187 -11.25 -4.57 -16.24
C ASP A 187 -9.74 -4.55 -16.01
N PHE A 188 -8.99 -5.24 -16.87
CA PHE A 188 -7.54 -5.17 -16.92
C PHE A 188 -7.09 -3.77 -17.30
N VAL A 189 -6.07 -3.26 -16.58
CA VAL A 189 -5.56 -1.89 -16.76
C VAL A 189 -5.09 -1.64 -18.20
N ASP A 190 -4.48 -2.64 -18.83
CA ASP A 190 -4.01 -2.54 -20.23
C ASP A 190 -5.14 -2.39 -21.25
N ASN A 191 -6.40 -2.62 -20.87
CA ASN A 191 -7.54 -2.37 -21.74
C ASN A 191 -7.88 -0.88 -21.90
N TYR A 192 -7.51 -0.04 -20.92
CA TYR A 192 -7.81 1.40 -20.92
C TYR A 192 -6.59 2.30 -20.74
N ILE A 193 -5.46 1.82 -20.19
CA ILE A 193 -4.18 2.54 -20.19
C ILE A 193 -3.26 1.90 -21.25
N LYS A 194 -3.10 2.58 -22.40
CA LYS A 194 -2.38 2.03 -23.56
C LYS A 194 -0.90 2.40 -23.62
N PHE A 195 -0.37 3.10 -22.65
CA PHE A 195 1.03 3.48 -22.56
C PHE A 195 1.75 2.73 -21.43
N LYS A 196 3.04 2.52 -21.61
CA LYS A 196 3.87 1.92 -20.55
C LYS A 196 4.17 2.97 -19.48
N ARG A 197 3.65 2.74 -18.27
CA ARG A 197 3.83 3.64 -17.12
C ARG A 197 5.30 3.90 -16.81
N SER A 198 6.12 2.84 -16.78
CA SER A 198 7.57 2.95 -16.55
C SER A 198 8.25 3.91 -17.52
N ASP A 199 8.01 3.74 -18.83
CA ASP A 199 8.62 4.58 -19.86
C ASP A 199 8.15 6.03 -19.74
N SER A 200 6.87 6.25 -19.42
CA SER A 200 6.31 7.58 -19.24
C SER A 200 6.92 8.30 -18.03
N PHE A 201 7.03 7.64 -16.89
CA PHE A 201 7.66 8.23 -15.70
C PHE A 201 9.15 8.54 -15.92
N LYS A 202 9.88 7.62 -16.60
CA LYS A 202 11.27 7.86 -17.01
C LYS A 202 11.35 9.06 -17.96
N GLY A 203 10.40 9.16 -18.90
CA GLY A 203 10.32 10.27 -19.86
C GLY A 203 10.11 11.63 -19.20
N PHE A 204 9.40 11.72 -18.10
CA PHE A 204 9.29 12.93 -17.27
C PHE A 204 10.55 13.24 -16.47
N GLY A 205 11.44 12.27 -16.26
CA GLY A 205 12.71 12.44 -15.53
C GLY A 205 12.74 11.85 -14.11
N ALA A 206 11.72 11.08 -13.72
CA ALA A 206 11.74 10.34 -12.46
C ALA A 206 12.79 9.22 -12.47
N HIS A 207 13.36 8.90 -11.31
CA HIS A 207 14.12 7.67 -11.13
C HIS A 207 13.15 6.51 -10.93
N VAL A 208 13.12 5.57 -11.89
CA VAL A 208 12.16 4.44 -11.87
C VAL A 208 12.87 3.14 -11.62
N ILE A 209 12.38 2.37 -10.63
CA ILE A 209 12.86 1.04 -10.27
C ILE A 209 11.70 0.07 -10.43
N GLU A 210 11.91 -1.02 -11.15
CA GLU A 210 10.92 -2.10 -11.32
C GLU A 210 11.33 -3.30 -10.48
N VAL A 211 10.42 -3.86 -9.69
CA VAL A 211 10.70 -4.96 -8.76
C VAL A 211 9.59 -6.01 -8.77
N ASP A 212 9.91 -7.23 -8.36
CA ASP A 212 8.91 -8.21 -7.96
C ASP A 212 8.23 -7.72 -6.66
N GLY A 213 6.95 -7.36 -6.76
CA GLY A 213 6.15 -6.82 -5.66
C GLY A 213 5.77 -7.86 -4.59
N HIS A 214 6.11 -9.13 -4.79
CA HIS A 214 5.96 -10.19 -3.80
C HIS A 214 7.28 -10.62 -3.18
N ASN A 215 8.40 -10.04 -3.61
CA ASN A 215 9.71 -10.26 -3.02
C ASN A 215 10.06 -9.10 -2.06
N ILE A 216 9.85 -9.31 -0.75
CA ILE A 216 10.12 -8.31 0.28
C ILE A 216 11.55 -7.77 0.22
N LYS A 217 12.53 -8.62 -0.12
CA LYS A 217 13.93 -8.22 -0.23
C LYS A 217 14.15 -7.26 -1.39
N ASP A 218 13.54 -7.51 -2.55
CA ASP A 218 13.67 -6.65 -3.73
C ASP A 218 13.00 -5.30 -3.49
N ILE A 219 11.82 -5.30 -2.89
CA ILE A 219 11.13 -4.07 -2.46
C ILE A 219 12.01 -3.30 -1.47
N ASN A 220 12.55 -3.97 -0.46
CA ASN A 220 13.40 -3.33 0.55
C ASN A 220 14.68 -2.74 -0.04
N ASN A 221 15.31 -3.43 -1.00
CA ASN A 221 16.47 -2.91 -1.72
C ASN A 221 16.12 -1.65 -2.53
N ALA A 222 14.97 -1.64 -3.20
CA ALA A 222 14.49 -0.47 -3.94
C ALA A 222 14.19 0.73 -3.02
N LEU A 223 13.59 0.47 -1.85
CA LEU A 223 13.31 1.49 -0.84
C LEU A 223 14.60 2.08 -0.22
N ASN A 224 15.70 1.34 -0.20
CA ASN A 224 17.01 1.78 0.30
C ASN A 224 17.86 2.47 -0.79
N ASN A 225 17.35 2.59 -2.00
CA ASN A 225 18.07 3.25 -3.08
C ASN A 225 18.12 4.77 -2.82
N ASN A 226 19.31 5.26 -2.46
CA ASN A 226 19.55 6.67 -2.16
C ASN A 226 19.71 7.48 -3.47
N SER A 227 18.62 7.64 -4.21
CA SER A 227 18.61 8.52 -5.38
C SER A 227 18.50 9.99 -4.96
N GLU A 228 19.26 10.88 -5.60
CA GLU A 228 19.09 12.33 -5.46
C GLU A 228 17.84 12.86 -6.20
N LYS A 229 17.08 11.99 -6.86
CA LYS A 229 15.87 12.32 -7.62
C LYS A 229 14.62 11.76 -6.95
N PHE A 230 13.49 12.35 -7.25
CA PHE A 230 12.18 11.76 -7.01
C PHE A 230 12.13 10.33 -7.59
N THR A 231 11.76 9.36 -6.77
CA THR A 231 11.81 7.94 -7.12
C THR A 231 10.40 7.35 -7.24
N ILE A 232 10.21 6.51 -8.24
CA ILE A 232 9.00 5.70 -8.43
C ILE A 232 9.40 4.24 -8.48
N ILE A 233 8.86 3.43 -7.55
CA ILE A 233 9.01 1.99 -7.54
C ILE A 233 7.76 1.37 -8.17
N ILE A 234 7.91 0.60 -9.23
CA ILE A 234 6.83 -0.17 -9.84
C ILE A 234 6.97 -1.59 -9.33
N ALA A 235 6.07 -1.98 -8.43
CA ALA A 235 6.03 -3.31 -7.84
C ALA A 235 5.07 -4.18 -8.65
N ASP A 236 5.61 -5.11 -9.42
CA ASP A 236 4.82 -6.09 -10.18
C ASP A 236 4.16 -7.07 -9.21
N THR A 237 2.84 -7.03 -9.10
CA THR A 237 2.06 -7.78 -8.13
C THR A 237 0.95 -8.59 -8.78
N ILE A 238 0.40 -9.51 -8.01
CA ILE A 238 -0.79 -10.30 -8.39
C ILE A 238 -1.97 -9.80 -7.55
N LYS A 239 -3.01 -9.30 -8.22
CA LYS A 239 -4.24 -8.91 -7.53
C LYS A 239 -4.87 -10.14 -6.86
N GLY A 240 -5.13 -10.08 -5.55
CA GLY A 240 -5.68 -11.22 -4.81
C GLY A 240 -4.65 -12.20 -4.28
N LYS A 241 -3.36 -11.87 -4.31
CA LYS A 241 -2.23 -12.75 -3.94
C LYS A 241 -2.44 -13.55 -2.67
N GLY A 242 -2.23 -14.87 -2.78
CA GLY A 242 -2.24 -15.82 -1.67
C GLY A 242 -3.59 -16.51 -1.44
N VAL A 243 -4.59 -16.24 -2.30
CA VAL A 243 -5.87 -16.97 -2.33
C VAL A 243 -6.20 -17.29 -3.79
N SER A 244 -5.98 -18.52 -4.21
CA SER A 244 -6.02 -18.92 -5.62
C SER A 244 -7.35 -18.60 -6.31
N SER A 245 -8.47 -18.73 -5.61
CA SER A 245 -9.81 -18.40 -6.11
C SER A 245 -10.10 -16.89 -6.22
N VAL A 246 -9.17 -16.04 -5.75
CA VAL A 246 -9.27 -14.56 -5.80
C VAL A 246 -8.24 -13.96 -6.75
N GLU A 247 -7.15 -14.68 -7.03
CA GLU A 247 -6.05 -14.18 -7.86
C GLU A 247 -6.49 -13.87 -9.29
N ASN A 248 -6.10 -12.70 -9.78
CA ASN A 248 -6.25 -12.24 -11.16
C ASN A 248 -7.69 -12.21 -11.71
N ASP A 249 -8.69 -12.10 -10.85
CA ASP A 249 -10.09 -11.99 -11.27
C ASP A 249 -10.68 -10.62 -10.86
N PRO A 250 -11.09 -9.76 -11.85
CA PRO A 250 -11.67 -8.43 -11.59
C PRO A 250 -12.92 -8.46 -10.70
N ILE A 251 -13.68 -9.56 -10.68
CA ILE A 251 -14.91 -9.68 -9.89
C ILE A 251 -14.66 -9.50 -8.38
N TRP A 252 -13.43 -9.78 -7.94
CA TRP A 252 -13.03 -9.67 -6.55
C TRP A 252 -12.58 -8.26 -6.14
N HIS A 253 -12.73 -7.27 -7.01
CA HIS A 253 -12.37 -5.89 -6.64
C HIS A 253 -13.17 -5.39 -5.43
N VAL A 254 -14.49 -5.54 -5.48
CA VAL A 254 -15.40 -5.28 -4.33
C VAL A 254 -16.38 -6.43 -4.24
N LYS A 255 -16.16 -7.34 -3.33
CA LYS A 255 -17.04 -8.49 -3.12
C LYS A 255 -16.94 -8.99 -1.69
N LYS A 256 -18.07 -9.47 -1.16
CA LYS A 256 -18.05 -10.26 0.08
C LYS A 256 -17.56 -11.66 -0.24
N VAL A 257 -16.61 -12.14 0.54
CA VAL A 257 -16.10 -13.51 0.44
C VAL A 257 -17.21 -14.46 0.84
N ASP A 258 -17.50 -15.45 -0.01
CA ASP A 258 -18.40 -16.55 0.27
C ASP A 258 -17.72 -17.67 1.05
N GLU A 259 -18.48 -18.67 1.48
CA GLU A 259 -17.98 -19.75 2.32
C GLU A 259 -16.96 -20.63 1.60
N GLU A 260 -17.16 -20.88 0.30
CA GLU A 260 -16.26 -21.69 -0.51
C GLU A 260 -14.89 -21.01 -0.63
N THR A 261 -14.88 -19.74 -1.03
CA THR A 261 -13.65 -18.92 -1.12
C THR A 261 -12.97 -18.78 0.23
N PHE A 262 -13.74 -18.63 1.32
CA PHE A 262 -13.18 -18.56 2.65
C PHE A 262 -12.48 -19.85 3.07
N ASN A 263 -13.09 -21.02 2.76
CA ASN A 263 -12.50 -22.33 3.06
C ASN A 263 -11.23 -22.58 2.23
N THR A 264 -11.22 -22.22 0.94
CA THR A 264 -10.01 -22.25 0.11
C THR A 264 -8.90 -21.41 0.72
N GLY A 265 -9.18 -20.14 1.05
CA GLY A 265 -8.18 -19.28 1.68
C GLY A 265 -7.73 -19.79 3.05
N LYS A 266 -8.61 -20.44 3.80
CA LYS A 266 -8.26 -21.05 5.08
C LYS A 266 -7.26 -22.20 4.92
N GLU A 267 -7.44 -23.05 3.94
CA GLU A 267 -6.53 -24.15 3.63
C GLU A 267 -5.18 -23.61 3.12
N GLU A 268 -5.20 -22.69 2.15
CA GLU A 268 -3.98 -22.14 1.53
C GLU A 268 -3.14 -21.30 2.49
N LEU A 269 -3.77 -20.53 3.38
CA LEU A 269 -3.09 -19.70 4.37
C LEU A 269 -2.83 -20.44 5.71
N GLY A 270 -3.40 -21.61 5.91
CA GLY A 270 -3.16 -22.47 7.07
C GLY A 270 -3.70 -21.89 8.40
N PHE A 271 -5.03 -21.62 8.51
CA PHE A 271 -5.64 -21.08 9.74
C PHE A 271 -7.02 -21.67 10.07
#